data_810c6f2e487ab4c1791bc89f4997c622
#
_entry.id   810c6f2e487ab4c1791bc89f4997c622
#
_cell.length_a   1.000
_cell.length_b   1.000
_cell.length_c   1.000
_cell.angle_alpha   90.00
_cell.angle_beta   90.00
_cell.angle_gamma   90.00
#
_symmetry.space_group_name_H-M   'P 1'
#
loop_
_entity.id
_entity.type
_entity.pdbx_description
1 polymer ?
#
loop_
_entity_poly.entity_id
_entity_poly.type
_entity_poly.pdbx_seq_one_letter_code
_entity_poly.pdbx_strand_id
1 'polypeptide(L)'
;MIEQSVTYLTSILLGIMLFFSFVVAPSTFRFLNEEYARKFIRGIFPLYYLLNLSISLIVVLLIAYLSDFSLKFYLMLSICILFFISNFILIPLINKFKDKGDEKSFKVSHFVSVLINLVQMIFLVIILIK
;
A
#
# COMPACT_ATOMS: atom_id res chain seq x y z
N MET A 1 -2.36 18.25 19.34
CA MET A 1 -3.40 18.08 18.32
C MET A 1 -2.85 17.48 17.01
N ILE A 2 -1.85 18.11 16.38
CA ILE A 2 -1.26 17.60 15.14
C ILE A 2 -0.58 16.25 15.36
N GLU A 3 0.13 16.06 16.46
CA GLU A 3 0.74 14.77 16.81
C GLU A 3 -0.29 13.65 16.92
N GLN A 4 -1.45 13.95 17.51
CA GLN A 4 -2.54 12.99 17.60
C GLN A 4 -3.09 12.66 16.21
N SER A 5 -3.20 13.65 15.33
CA SER A 5 -3.64 13.44 13.95
C SER A 5 -2.68 12.52 13.19
N VAL A 6 -1.36 12.69 13.40
CA VAL A 6 -0.34 11.80 12.83
C VAL A 6 -0.58 10.36 13.31
N THR A 7 -0.80 10.17 14.60
CA THR A 7 -1.04 8.83 15.17
C THR A 7 -2.32 8.22 14.62
N TYR A 8 -3.41 8.99 14.56
CA TYR A 8 -4.70 8.49 14.07
C TYR A 8 -4.63 8.13 12.58
N LEU A 9 -4.07 9.00 11.76
CA LEU A 9 -3.95 8.73 10.32
C LEU A 9 -3.03 7.54 10.04
N THR A 10 -1.94 7.42 10.79
CA THR A 10 -1.03 6.26 10.67
C THR A 10 -1.75 4.97 11.05
N SER A 11 -2.56 5.00 12.11
CA SER A 11 -3.35 3.84 12.55
C SER A 11 -4.42 3.47 11.53
N ILE A 12 -5.10 4.46 10.96
CA ILE A 12 -6.09 4.25 9.90
C ILE A 12 -5.43 3.62 8.67
N LEU A 13 -4.27 4.14 8.27
CA LEU A 13 -3.52 3.61 7.14
C LEU A 13 -3.16 2.13 7.36
N LEU A 14 -2.64 1.79 8.53
CA LEU A 14 -2.33 0.40 8.88
C LEU A 14 -3.60 -0.47 8.84
N GLY A 15 -4.71 0.02 9.39
CA GLY A 15 -5.98 -0.69 9.38
C GLY A 15 -6.50 -0.96 7.97
N ILE A 16 -6.41 0.03 7.08
CA ILE A 16 -6.78 -0.13 5.67
C ILE A 16 -5.93 -1.22 5.02
N MET A 17 -4.62 -1.18 5.23
CA MET A 17 -3.70 -2.15 4.64
C MET A 17 -3.95 -3.57 5.15
N LEU A 18 -4.18 -3.72 6.46
CA LEU A 18 -4.47 -5.01 7.06
C LEU A 18 -5.79 -5.58 6.53
N PHE A 19 -6.84 -4.77 6.50
CA PHE A 19 -8.15 -5.20 6.02
C PHE A 19 -8.08 -5.60 4.55
N PHE A 20 -7.46 -4.79 3.73
CA PHE A 20 -7.34 -5.07 2.30
C PHE A 20 -6.53 -6.33 2.05
N SER A 21 -5.40 -6.48 2.72
CA SER A 21 -4.47 -7.59 2.48
C SER A 21 -4.99 -8.93 3.00
N PHE A 22 -5.67 -8.94 4.16
CA PHE A 22 -6.08 -10.18 4.82
C PHE A 22 -7.56 -10.50 4.64
N VAL A 23 -8.38 -9.56 4.24
CA VAL A 23 -9.83 -9.77 4.06
C VAL A 23 -10.24 -9.56 2.61
N VAL A 24 -10.01 -8.37 2.05
CA VAL A 24 -10.54 -8.01 0.72
C VAL A 24 -9.89 -8.85 -0.39
N ALA A 25 -8.57 -8.88 -0.45
CA ALA A 25 -7.87 -9.59 -1.52
C ALA A 25 -8.13 -11.10 -1.49
N PRO A 26 -7.97 -11.80 -0.33
CA PRO A 26 -8.31 -13.22 -0.27
C PRO A 26 -9.77 -13.52 -0.58
N SER A 27 -10.71 -12.70 -0.08
CA SER A 27 -12.14 -12.88 -0.32
C SER A 27 -12.50 -12.74 -1.80
N THR A 28 -11.83 -11.86 -2.51
CA THR A 28 -12.03 -11.67 -3.95
C THR A 28 -11.80 -12.98 -4.71
N PHE A 29 -10.67 -13.64 -4.42
CA PHE A 29 -10.33 -14.90 -5.09
C PHE A 29 -11.14 -16.09 -4.58
N ARG A 30 -11.70 -15.99 -3.38
CA ARG A 30 -12.52 -17.06 -2.79
C ARG A 30 -13.96 -17.02 -3.29
N PHE A 31 -14.56 -15.84 -3.45
CA PHE A 31 -15.99 -15.70 -3.72
C PHE A 31 -16.33 -15.33 -5.15
N LEU A 32 -15.38 -14.81 -5.92
CA LEU A 32 -15.60 -14.45 -7.32
C LEU A 32 -14.91 -15.46 -8.24
N ASN A 33 -15.51 -15.71 -9.41
CA ASN A 33 -14.83 -16.50 -10.43
C ASN A 33 -13.63 -15.70 -10.98
N GLU A 34 -12.76 -16.38 -11.72
CA GLU A 34 -11.50 -15.80 -12.18
C GLU A 34 -11.70 -14.52 -13.00
N GLU A 35 -12.69 -14.47 -13.87
CA GLU A 35 -12.98 -13.32 -14.71
C GLU A 35 -13.37 -12.09 -13.87
N TYR A 36 -14.34 -12.26 -12.98
CA TYR A 36 -14.83 -11.18 -12.13
C TYR A 36 -13.80 -10.78 -11.07
N ALA A 37 -13.05 -11.73 -10.53
CA ALA A 37 -11.98 -11.46 -9.58
C ALA A 37 -10.91 -10.57 -10.23
N ARG A 38 -10.48 -10.90 -11.44
CA ARG A 38 -9.50 -10.10 -12.18
C ARG A 38 -10.00 -8.68 -12.45
N LYS A 39 -11.24 -8.58 -12.88
CA LYS A 39 -11.88 -7.29 -13.17
C LYS A 39 -11.97 -6.41 -11.91
N PHE A 40 -12.39 -7.01 -10.80
CA PHE A 40 -12.48 -6.33 -9.52
C PHE A 40 -11.10 -5.85 -9.05
N ILE A 41 -10.10 -6.72 -9.07
CA ILE A 41 -8.73 -6.41 -8.63
C ILE A 41 -8.14 -5.26 -9.46
N ARG A 42 -8.30 -5.27 -10.78
CA ARG A 42 -7.79 -4.19 -11.65
C ARG A 42 -8.46 -2.85 -11.38
N GLY A 43 -9.69 -2.85 -10.89
CA GLY A 43 -10.39 -1.64 -10.50
C GLY A 43 -10.05 -1.16 -9.10
N ILE A 44 -9.95 -2.08 -8.13
CA ILE A 44 -9.80 -1.71 -6.72
C ILE A 44 -8.34 -1.37 -6.33
N PHE A 45 -7.34 -2.02 -6.92
CA PHE A 45 -5.94 -1.79 -6.55
C PHE A 45 -5.48 -0.35 -6.77
N PRO A 46 -5.76 0.29 -7.93
CA PRO A 46 -5.39 1.70 -8.09
C PRO A 46 -6.05 2.61 -7.05
N LEU A 47 -7.30 2.35 -6.69
CA LEU A 47 -8.00 3.12 -5.66
C LEU A 47 -7.37 2.92 -4.29
N TYR A 48 -7.03 1.68 -3.95
CA TYR A 48 -6.34 1.33 -2.71
C TYR A 48 -5.00 2.06 -2.60
N TYR A 49 -4.18 2.00 -3.64
CA TYR A 49 -2.86 2.65 -3.61
C TYR A 49 -2.95 4.17 -3.63
N LEU A 50 -3.91 4.75 -4.36
CA LEU A 50 -4.11 6.19 -4.36
C LEU A 50 -4.59 6.71 -2.99
N LEU A 51 -5.50 6.00 -2.35
CA LEU A 51 -5.96 6.34 -1.00
C LEU A 51 -4.79 6.30 -0.02
N ASN A 52 -4.02 5.22 -0.04
CA ASN A 52 -2.88 5.03 0.86
C ASN A 52 -1.78 6.06 0.58
N LEU A 53 -1.52 6.36 -0.68
CA LEU A 53 -0.57 7.40 -1.09
C LEU A 53 -0.99 8.76 -0.53
N SER A 54 -2.28 9.10 -0.67
CA SER A 54 -2.82 10.37 -0.19
C SER A 54 -2.70 10.49 1.33
N ILE A 55 -3.07 9.47 2.07
CA ILE A 55 -2.98 9.46 3.54
C ILE A 55 -1.52 9.56 3.98
N SER A 56 -0.63 8.76 3.41
CA SER A 56 0.79 8.79 3.76
C SER A 56 1.43 10.13 3.44
N LEU A 57 1.07 10.75 2.33
CA LEU A 57 1.57 12.08 1.97
C LEU A 57 1.12 13.13 2.98
N ILE A 58 -0.15 13.10 3.38
CA ILE A 58 -0.66 14.01 4.42
C ILE A 58 0.13 13.82 5.70
N VAL A 59 0.39 12.59 6.13
CA VAL A 59 1.14 12.31 7.35
C VAL A 59 2.59 12.82 7.23
N VAL A 60 3.25 12.61 6.09
CA VAL A 60 4.60 13.16 5.84
C VAL A 60 4.61 14.67 6.02
N LEU A 61 3.63 15.36 5.45
CA LEU A 61 3.53 16.82 5.54
C LEU A 61 3.26 17.28 6.97
N LEU A 62 2.44 16.56 7.73
CA LEU A 62 2.19 16.89 9.14
C LEU A 62 3.44 16.71 10.00
N ILE A 63 4.17 15.61 9.81
CA ILE A 63 5.43 15.37 10.53
C ILE A 63 6.46 16.45 10.18
N ALA A 64 6.57 16.82 8.90
CA ALA A 64 7.45 17.90 8.46
C ALA A 64 7.06 19.25 9.07
N TYR A 65 5.75 19.52 9.15
CA TYR A 65 5.24 20.74 9.79
C TYR A 65 5.67 20.82 11.26
N LEU A 66 5.70 19.69 11.96
CA LEU A 66 6.18 19.60 13.33
C LEU A 66 7.71 19.69 13.43
N SER A 67 8.42 19.80 12.32
CA SER A 67 9.88 19.78 12.24
C SER A 67 10.49 18.54 12.90
N ASP A 68 9.74 17.42 12.91
CA ASP A 68 10.19 16.15 13.45
C ASP A 68 10.84 15.30 12.35
N PHE A 69 12.12 15.52 12.11
CA PHE A 69 12.90 14.77 11.11
C PHE A 69 13.60 13.56 11.72
N SER A 70 12.91 12.89 12.63
CA SER A 70 13.35 11.64 13.25
C SER A 70 13.13 10.43 12.31
N LEU A 71 13.38 9.25 12.84
CA LEU A 71 13.13 8.00 12.12
C LEU A 71 11.69 7.91 11.57
N LYS A 72 10.71 8.41 12.31
CA LYS A 72 9.30 8.42 11.88
C LYS A 72 9.11 9.11 10.54
N PHE A 73 9.75 10.26 10.34
CA PHE A 73 9.67 11.01 9.09
C PHE A 73 10.20 10.17 7.92
N TYR A 74 11.38 9.59 8.08
CA TYR A 74 12.01 8.83 6.99
C TYR A 74 11.27 7.53 6.70
N LEU A 75 10.74 6.86 7.71
CA LEU A 75 9.91 5.68 7.51
C LEU A 75 8.62 6.02 6.76
N MET A 76 7.93 7.08 7.17
CA MET A 76 6.69 7.49 6.50
C MET A 76 6.95 7.97 5.08
N LEU A 77 8.03 8.70 4.86
CA LEU A 77 8.44 9.12 3.51
C LEU A 77 8.71 7.91 2.62
N SER A 78 9.41 6.91 3.15
CA SER A 78 9.66 5.65 2.42
C SER A 78 8.35 4.94 2.07
N ILE A 79 7.40 4.88 2.99
CA ILE A 79 6.09 4.30 2.76
C ILE A 79 5.37 5.04 1.62
N CYS A 80 5.39 6.36 1.65
CA CYS A 80 4.77 7.20 0.62
C CYS A 80 5.38 6.95 -0.76
N ILE A 81 6.71 6.92 -0.84
CA ILE A 81 7.43 6.64 -2.10
C ILE A 81 7.09 5.23 -2.61
N LEU A 82 7.03 4.25 -1.72
CA LEU A 82 6.69 2.88 -2.11
C LEU A 82 5.25 2.75 -2.62
N PHE A 83 4.29 3.50 -2.07
CA PHE A 83 2.94 3.54 -2.63
C PHE A 83 2.92 4.16 -4.03
N PHE A 84 3.69 5.21 -4.25
CA PHE A 84 3.82 5.81 -5.57
C PHE A 84 4.38 4.80 -6.58
N ILE A 85 5.46 4.12 -6.22
CA ILE A 85 6.08 3.09 -7.07
C ILE A 85 5.09 1.95 -7.34
N SER A 86 4.39 1.47 -6.32
CA SER A 86 3.42 0.39 -6.48
C SER A 86 2.29 0.75 -7.43
N ASN A 87 1.73 1.95 -7.30
CA ASN A 87 0.60 2.36 -8.13
C ASN A 87 0.99 2.67 -9.58
N PHE A 88 2.09 3.39 -9.79
CA PHE A 88 2.43 3.93 -11.11
C PHE A 88 3.41 3.07 -11.90
N ILE A 89 4.13 2.18 -11.24
CA ILE A 89 5.14 1.31 -11.89
C ILE A 89 4.76 -0.16 -11.78
N LEU A 90 4.52 -0.68 -10.57
CA LEU A 90 4.30 -2.11 -10.37
C LEU A 90 2.94 -2.59 -10.88
N ILE A 91 1.85 -1.88 -10.63
CA ILE A 91 0.53 -2.29 -11.11
C ILE A 91 0.50 -2.38 -12.64
N PRO A 92 0.93 -1.36 -13.40
CA PRO A 92 0.97 -1.47 -14.85
C PRO A 92 1.84 -2.62 -15.33
N LEU A 93 2.97 -2.85 -14.67
CA LEU A 93 3.90 -3.92 -15.02
C LEU A 93 3.28 -5.31 -14.77
N ILE A 94 2.65 -5.49 -13.61
CA ILE A 94 1.98 -6.75 -13.25
C ILE A 94 0.85 -7.04 -14.25
N ASN A 95 0.04 -6.04 -14.57
CA ASN A 95 -1.05 -6.19 -15.54
C ASN A 95 -0.53 -6.54 -16.93
N LYS A 96 0.57 -5.92 -17.34
CA LYS A 96 1.23 -6.21 -18.62
C LYS A 96 1.69 -7.67 -18.71
N PHE A 97 2.35 -8.16 -17.66
CA PHE A 97 2.80 -9.56 -17.64
C PHE A 97 1.64 -10.54 -17.65
N LYS A 98 0.57 -10.23 -16.91
CA LYS A 98 -0.63 -11.06 -16.89
C LYS A 98 -1.28 -11.12 -18.27
N ASP A 99 -1.39 -10.00 -18.97
CA ASP A 99 -2.00 -9.93 -20.30
C ASP A 99 -1.17 -10.64 -21.36
N LYS A 100 0.15 -10.65 -21.22
CA LYS A 100 1.06 -11.37 -22.13
C LYS A 100 1.09 -12.87 -21.87
N GLY A 101 0.54 -13.35 -20.77
CA GLY A 101 0.66 -14.75 -20.38
C GLY A 101 2.04 -15.14 -19.85
N ASP A 102 2.89 -14.16 -19.52
CA ASP A 102 4.21 -14.40 -18.92
C ASP A 102 4.06 -14.65 -17.41
N GLU A 103 3.75 -15.90 -17.07
CA GLU A 103 3.44 -16.29 -15.69
C GLU A 103 4.61 -16.10 -14.74
N LYS A 104 5.84 -16.34 -15.20
CA LYS A 104 7.04 -16.19 -14.36
C LYS A 104 7.25 -14.74 -13.95
N SER A 105 7.22 -13.82 -14.90
CA SER A 105 7.38 -12.40 -14.61
C SER A 105 6.21 -11.84 -13.81
N PHE A 106 5.00 -12.34 -14.07
CA PHE A 106 3.81 -12.00 -13.28
C PHE A 106 3.99 -12.42 -11.81
N LYS A 107 4.40 -13.64 -11.55
CA LYS A 107 4.58 -14.15 -10.18
C LYS A 107 5.67 -13.38 -9.44
N VAL A 108 6.79 -13.09 -10.11
CA VAL A 108 7.90 -12.33 -9.50
C VAL A 108 7.47 -10.91 -9.16
N SER A 109 6.85 -10.19 -10.11
CA SER A 109 6.42 -8.82 -9.89
C SER A 109 5.30 -8.73 -8.83
N HIS A 110 4.37 -9.69 -8.84
CA HIS A 110 3.33 -9.79 -7.82
C HIS A 110 3.93 -10.03 -6.43
N PHE A 111 4.89 -10.95 -6.33
CA PHE A 111 5.60 -11.24 -5.07
C PHE A 111 6.33 -9.99 -4.55
N VAL A 112 7.00 -9.26 -5.42
CA VAL A 112 7.67 -7.99 -5.05
C VAL A 112 6.66 -7.01 -4.48
N SER A 113 5.50 -6.88 -5.10
CA SER A 113 4.44 -5.98 -4.64
C SER A 113 3.91 -6.40 -3.26
N VAL A 114 3.72 -7.70 -3.02
CA VAL A 114 3.30 -8.23 -1.71
C VAL A 114 4.37 -7.96 -0.64
N LEU A 115 5.64 -8.17 -0.98
CA LEU A 115 6.75 -7.94 -0.07
C LEU A 115 6.86 -6.46 0.31
N ILE A 116 6.72 -5.56 -0.66
CA ILE A 116 6.71 -4.10 -0.41
C ILE A 116 5.57 -3.76 0.56
N ASN A 117 4.38 -4.27 0.32
CA ASN A 117 3.22 -4.02 1.17
C ASN A 117 3.47 -4.49 2.61
N LEU A 118 4.08 -5.65 2.77
CA LEU A 118 4.44 -6.18 4.08
C LEU A 118 5.47 -5.28 4.79
N VAL A 119 6.52 -4.87 4.09
CA VAL A 119 7.55 -3.96 4.63
C VAL A 119 6.91 -2.65 5.07
N GLN A 120 6.00 -2.09 4.28
CA GLN A 120 5.28 -0.87 4.64
C GLN A 120 4.46 -1.06 5.93
N MET A 121 3.78 -2.19 6.09
CA MET A 121 3.03 -2.47 7.32
C MET A 121 3.96 -2.57 8.54
N ILE A 122 5.12 -3.19 8.37
CA ILE A 122 6.13 -3.26 9.45
C ILE A 122 6.60 -1.86 9.81
N PHE A 123 6.88 -1.00 8.84
CA PHE A 123 7.29 0.39 9.09
C PHE A 123 6.20 1.16 9.84
N LEU A 124 4.92 0.96 9.50
CA LEU A 124 3.82 1.61 10.20
C LEU A 124 3.74 1.18 11.66
N VAL A 125 3.95 -0.11 11.94
CA VAL A 125 4.00 -0.60 13.32
C VAL A 125 5.15 0.05 14.08
N ILE A 126 6.33 0.14 13.47
CA ILE A 126 7.49 0.79 14.11
C ILE A 126 7.18 2.26 14.43
N ILE A 127 6.54 2.98 13.50
CA ILE A 127 6.14 4.38 13.73
C ILE A 127 5.18 4.48 14.92
N LEU A 128 4.23 3.58 15.02
CA LEU A 128 3.18 3.63 16.06
C LEU A 128 3.72 3.28 17.46
N ILE A 129 4.71 2.37 17.54
CA ILE A 129 5.25 1.97 18.85
C ILE A 129 6.38 2.87 19.35
N LYS A 130 6.89 3.73 18.51
CA LYS A 130 7.91 4.73 18.87
C LYS A 130 7.29 6.10 19.09
#